data_2cbfd2f5cbc80839a5f18f91be1c76b6
#
_entry.id   2cbfd2f5cbc80839a5f18f91be1c76b6
#
_cell.length_a   1.000
_cell.length_b   1.000
_cell.length_c   1.000
_cell.angle_alpha   90.00
_cell.angle_beta   90.00
_cell.angle_gamma   90.00
#
_symmetry.space_group_name_H-M   'P 1'
#
loop_
_entity.id
_entity.type
_entity.pdbx_description
1 polymer ?
#
loop_
_entity_poly.entity_id
_entity_poly.type
_entity_poly.pdbx_seq_one_letter_code
_entity_poly.pdbx_strand_id
1 'polypeptide(L)'
;MKICLIIPPSPFLLDERVFVQLGILKIAASLEQQNYSVDMIDLSGVENYIDVLNDYINTSTRASVFGITATTPQVPYAVKIGQFLKNKMPGDVSKVILGGPHVTLMHTAAKREAAKNFVGSNRAHKDVECLKQYFDVLVCGDGELAIFDAITTNEKVIDADNTKSEYFLSHEQFSVLPPPARHLVDMSSYKYSIEGVPALSVIAQLGCPFHCTFCSGRNSPFLRKIRTRSTESVIEEVESLYLTYGTKGFMFYDDELNVNKNMVSMMNELCNLQEKHGVDFRLRGFVKAELFTDKQAEAMYRA
;
A
#
# COMPACT_ATOMS: atom_id res chain seq x y z
N MET A 1 -7.36 -16.62 -14.27
CA MET A 1 -7.24 -17.01 -12.84
C MET A 1 -7.82 -15.89 -11.99
N LYS A 2 -8.55 -16.22 -10.94
CA LYS A 2 -9.11 -15.24 -10.00
C LYS A 2 -8.28 -15.18 -8.72
N ILE A 3 -8.01 -13.98 -8.24
CA ILE A 3 -7.22 -13.69 -7.04
C ILE A 3 -8.08 -12.86 -6.10
N CYS A 4 -8.09 -13.17 -4.83
CA CYS A 4 -8.76 -12.37 -3.81
C CYS A 4 -7.71 -11.66 -2.95
N LEU A 5 -7.79 -10.34 -2.88
CA LEU A 5 -6.96 -9.53 -2.01
C LEU A 5 -7.75 -9.13 -0.76
N ILE A 6 -7.11 -9.21 0.41
CA ILE A 6 -7.79 -9.04 1.70
C ILE A 6 -7.08 -7.98 2.53
N ILE A 7 -7.84 -7.03 3.04
CA ILE A 7 -7.44 -6.07 4.07
C ILE A 7 -7.96 -6.58 5.41
N PRO A 8 -7.13 -7.06 6.34
CA PRO A 8 -7.57 -7.52 7.65
C PRO A 8 -8.07 -6.37 8.53
N PRO A 9 -8.93 -6.63 9.53
CA PRO A 9 -9.31 -5.64 10.51
C PRO A 9 -8.11 -5.19 11.36
N SER A 10 -8.19 -3.98 11.91
CA SER A 10 -7.18 -3.38 12.78
C SER A 10 -7.83 -2.73 14.01
N PRO A 11 -8.42 -3.49 14.93
CA PRO A 11 -9.11 -2.96 16.11
C PRO A 11 -8.23 -2.11 17.05
N PHE A 12 -6.94 -2.01 16.75
CA PHE A 12 -6.03 -1.06 17.40
C PHE A 12 -6.38 0.40 17.08
N LEU A 13 -6.97 0.65 15.90
CA LEU A 13 -7.37 1.99 15.47
C LEU A 13 -8.76 2.32 16.00
N LEU A 14 -8.96 3.58 16.42
CA LEU A 14 -10.28 4.09 16.83
C LEU A 14 -11.27 4.12 15.64
N ASP A 15 -10.77 4.40 14.45
CA ASP A 15 -11.51 4.32 13.21
C ASP A 15 -10.59 3.69 12.14
N GLU A 16 -11.00 2.55 11.62
CA GLU A 16 -10.24 1.80 10.62
C GLU A 16 -10.50 2.30 9.20
N ARG A 17 -11.56 3.10 9.00
CA ARG A 17 -11.97 3.63 7.70
C ARG A 17 -11.67 5.11 7.52
N VAL A 18 -10.51 5.54 8.05
CA VAL A 18 -10.00 6.90 7.79
C VAL A 18 -9.31 6.94 6.43
N PHE A 19 -8.35 6.05 6.20
CA PHE A 19 -7.57 6.01 4.96
C PHE A 19 -7.66 4.65 4.28
N VAL A 20 -7.96 4.65 2.99
CA VAL A 20 -7.89 3.44 2.17
C VAL A 20 -6.44 2.99 2.00
N GLN A 21 -6.21 1.69 2.05
CA GLN A 21 -4.87 1.11 1.91
C GLN A 21 -4.42 1.08 0.43
N LEU A 22 -3.77 2.14 -0.03
CA LEU A 22 -3.38 2.30 -1.43
C LEU A 22 -2.43 1.21 -1.93
N GLY A 23 -1.55 0.68 -1.08
CA GLY A 23 -0.56 -0.34 -1.48
C GLY A 23 -1.22 -1.60 -2.06
N ILE A 24 -2.23 -2.16 -1.38
CA ILE A 24 -2.91 -3.36 -1.88
C ILE A 24 -3.78 -3.04 -3.11
N LEU A 25 -4.33 -1.83 -3.21
CA LEU A 25 -5.09 -1.39 -4.38
C LEU A 25 -4.19 -1.18 -5.60
N LYS A 26 -2.92 -0.83 -5.43
CA LYS A 26 -1.94 -0.78 -6.52
C LYS A 26 -1.59 -2.17 -7.01
N ILE A 27 -1.45 -3.14 -6.10
CA ILE A 27 -1.28 -4.54 -6.47
C ILE A 27 -2.49 -5.04 -7.26
N ALA A 28 -3.71 -4.71 -6.81
CA ALA A 28 -4.95 -5.03 -7.53
C ALA A 28 -4.92 -4.46 -8.95
N ALA A 29 -4.59 -3.18 -9.11
CA ALA A 29 -4.50 -2.52 -10.41
C ALA A 29 -3.45 -3.16 -11.33
N SER A 30 -2.29 -3.55 -10.79
CA SER A 30 -1.25 -4.26 -11.55
C SER A 30 -1.73 -5.64 -12.03
N LEU A 31 -2.49 -6.37 -11.19
CA LEU A 31 -3.10 -7.63 -11.55
C LEU A 31 -4.16 -7.46 -12.66
N GLU A 32 -5.06 -6.48 -12.53
CA GLU A 32 -6.08 -6.19 -13.55
C GLU A 32 -5.46 -5.79 -14.89
N GLN A 33 -4.38 -5.01 -14.87
CA GLN A 33 -3.62 -4.62 -16.07
C GLN A 33 -3.08 -5.84 -16.84
N GLN A 34 -2.80 -6.95 -16.13
CA GLN A 34 -2.36 -8.22 -16.70
C GLN A 34 -3.53 -9.21 -16.90
N ASN A 35 -4.78 -8.72 -16.93
CA ASN A 35 -6.00 -9.49 -17.17
C ASN A 35 -6.29 -10.60 -16.14
N TYR A 36 -5.82 -10.45 -14.89
CA TYR A 36 -6.31 -11.27 -13.79
C TYR A 36 -7.66 -10.73 -13.31
N SER A 37 -8.56 -11.64 -12.94
CA SER A 37 -9.79 -11.27 -12.23
C SER A 37 -9.46 -11.07 -10.76
N VAL A 38 -9.76 -9.90 -10.20
CA VAL A 38 -9.45 -9.54 -8.82
C VAL A 38 -10.73 -9.33 -8.02
N ASP A 39 -10.85 -10.04 -6.89
CA ASP A 39 -11.82 -9.70 -5.85
C ASP A 39 -11.08 -8.98 -4.71
N MET A 40 -11.74 -8.04 -4.06
CA MET A 40 -11.23 -7.35 -2.89
C MET A 40 -12.19 -7.54 -1.70
N ILE A 41 -11.64 -7.97 -0.56
CA ILE A 41 -12.38 -8.06 0.70
C ILE A 41 -11.74 -7.09 1.69
N ASP A 42 -12.42 -5.99 1.93
CA ASP A 42 -12.01 -4.98 2.91
C ASP A 42 -12.72 -5.22 4.24
N LEU A 43 -11.98 -5.78 5.20
CA LEU A 43 -12.47 -6.11 6.54
C LEU A 43 -12.19 -5.02 7.58
N SER A 44 -11.75 -3.83 7.14
CA SER A 44 -11.52 -2.69 8.04
C SER A 44 -12.81 -2.35 8.80
N GLY A 45 -12.77 -2.38 10.14
CA GLY A 45 -13.93 -2.09 11.00
C GLY A 45 -15.03 -3.16 10.99
N VAL A 46 -14.75 -4.37 10.48
CA VAL A 46 -15.70 -5.48 10.44
C VAL A 46 -15.42 -6.43 11.61
N GLU A 47 -16.30 -6.46 12.62
CA GLU A 47 -16.15 -7.32 13.79
C GLU A 47 -16.33 -8.81 13.45
N ASN A 48 -17.36 -9.12 12.64
CA ASN A 48 -17.71 -10.49 12.22
C ASN A 48 -16.98 -10.90 10.92
N TYR A 49 -15.70 -10.51 10.77
CA TYR A 49 -14.92 -10.71 9.55
C TYR A 49 -14.80 -12.18 9.09
N ILE A 50 -14.89 -13.14 10.04
CA ILE A 50 -14.88 -14.56 9.68
C ILE A 50 -16.17 -14.98 8.97
N ASP A 51 -17.32 -14.41 9.35
CA ASP A 51 -18.60 -14.69 8.68
C ASP A 51 -18.57 -14.13 7.25
N VAL A 52 -18.05 -12.92 7.07
CA VAL A 52 -17.86 -12.33 5.72
C VAL A 52 -16.97 -13.21 4.85
N LEU A 53 -15.89 -13.75 5.38
CA LEU A 53 -15.02 -14.69 4.66
C LEU A 53 -15.75 -16.00 4.36
N ASN A 54 -16.52 -16.51 5.32
CA ASN A 54 -17.31 -17.73 5.13
C ASN A 54 -18.35 -17.56 4.01
N ASP A 55 -19.01 -16.42 3.95
CA ASP A 55 -19.97 -16.11 2.88
C ASP A 55 -19.25 -16.06 1.53
N TYR A 56 -18.08 -15.41 1.45
CA TYR A 56 -17.29 -15.36 0.23
C TYR A 56 -16.86 -16.73 -0.27
N ILE A 57 -16.32 -17.61 0.59
CA ILE A 57 -15.84 -18.93 0.17
C ILE A 57 -16.95 -19.88 -0.26
N ASN A 58 -18.19 -19.62 0.14
CA ASN A 58 -19.37 -20.37 -0.29
C ASN A 58 -19.91 -19.94 -1.66
N THR A 59 -19.33 -18.88 -2.27
CA THR A 59 -19.73 -18.47 -3.64
C THR A 59 -19.13 -19.42 -4.68
N SER A 60 -19.83 -19.60 -5.79
CA SER A 60 -19.37 -20.43 -6.91
C SER A 60 -18.19 -19.81 -7.68
N THR A 61 -17.95 -18.51 -7.48
CA THR A 61 -16.94 -17.73 -8.21
C THR A 61 -15.74 -17.34 -7.33
N ARG A 62 -15.53 -18.02 -6.20
CA ARG A 62 -14.45 -17.73 -5.25
C ARG A 62 -13.05 -17.90 -5.88
N ALA A 63 -12.09 -17.16 -5.36
CA ALA A 63 -10.69 -17.30 -5.73
C ALA A 63 -10.04 -18.55 -5.09
N SER A 64 -8.95 -19.02 -5.68
CA SER A 64 -8.06 -20.03 -5.09
C SER A 64 -6.73 -19.47 -4.59
N VAL A 65 -6.40 -18.24 -4.98
CA VAL A 65 -5.21 -17.51 -4.51
C VAL A 65 -5.68 -16.31 -3.69
N PHE A 66 -5.08 -16.17 -2.50
CA PHE A 66 -5.41 -15.10 -1.57
C PHE A 66 -4.15 -14.29 -1.23
N GLY A 67 -4.21 -12.97 -1.44
CA GLY A 67 -3.19 -12.03 -1.03
C GLY A 67 -3.67 -11.20 0.17
N ILE A 68 -2.91 -11.20 1.26
CA ILE A 68 -3.25 -10.48 2.48
C ILE A 68 -2.19 -9.42 2.74
N THR A 69 -2.59 -8.18 3.01
CA THR A 69 -1.66 -7.15 3.49
C THR A 69 -1.75 -7.03 5.01
N ALA A 70 -0.63 -6.69 5.69
CA ALA A 70 -0.70 -6.44 7.13
C ALA A 70 0.30 -5.38 7.60
N THR A 71 -0.20 -4.46 8.40
CA THR A 71 0.57 -3.70 9.39
C THR A 71 0.75 -4.54 10.66
N THR A 72 1.64 -4.16 11.57
CA THR A 72 1.90 -4.94 12.80
C THR A 72 0.65 -5.25 13.62
N PRO A 73 -0.29 -4.32 13.87
CA PRO A 73 -1.54 -4.63 14.58
C PRO A 73 -2.47 -5.59 13.84
N GLN A 74 -2.37 -5.69 12.53
CA GLN A 74 -3.21 -6.56 11.69
C GLN A 74 -2.71 -8.00 11.62
N VAL A 75 -1.45 -8.28 11.97
CA VAL A 75 -0.85 -9.63 11.84
C VAL A 75 -1.66 -10.73 12.53
N PRO A 76 -2.14 -10.57 13.78
CA PRO A 76 -2.93 -11.62 14.42
C PRO A 76 -4.20 -11.99 13.64
N TYR A 77 -4.81 -11.01 12.98
CA TYR A 77 -6.00 -11.20 12.15
C TYR A 77 -5.64 -11.82 10.80
N ALA A 78 -4.56 -11.37 10.18
CA ALA A 78 -4.05 -11.97 8.94
C ALA A 78 -3.74 -13.46 9.12
N VAL A 79 -3.13 -13.85 10.26
CA VAL A 79 -2.86 -15.26 10.59
C VAL A 79 -4.16 -16.05 10.74
N LYS A 80 -5.16 -15.52 11.47
CA LYS A 80 -6.48 -16.18 11.62
C LYS A 80 -7.18 -16.35 10.28
N ILE A 81 -7.12 -15.33 9.41
CA ILE A 81 -7.69 -15.39 8.05
C ILE A 81 -7.00 -16.47 7.22
N GLY A 82 -5.66 -16.52 7.21
CA GLY A 82 -4.90 -17.52 6.47
C GLY A 82 -5.21 -18.95 6.95
N GLN A 83 -5.28 -19.16 8.26
CA GLN A 83 -5.69 -20.45 8.85
C GLN A 83 -7.13 -20.83 8.49
N PHE A 84 -8.06 -19.87 8.57
CA PHE A 84 -9.46 -20.08 8.20
C PHE A 84 -9.60 -20.55 6.76
N LEU A 85 -8.97 -19.86 5.82
CA LEU A 85 -9.00 -20.19 4.39
C LEU A 85 -8.47 -21.60 4.13
N LYS A 86 -7.30 -21.94 4.66
CA LYS A 86 -6.69 -23.28 4.49
C LYS A 86 -7.54 -24.39 5.11
N ASN A 87 -8.17 -24.14 6.25
CA ASN A 87 -8.97 -25.14 6.95
C ASN A 87 -10.36 -25.36 6.31
N LYS A 88 -10.97 -24.29 5.78
CA LYS A 88 -12.32 -24.36 5.20
C LYS A 88 -12.37 -24.75 3.73
N MET A 89 -11.25 -24.60 3.01
CA MET A 89 -11.11 -24.93 1.60
C MET A 89 -9.93 -25.88 1.35
N PRO A 90 -9.89 -27.06 2.00
CA PRO A 90 -8.78 -27.99 1.85
C PRO A 90 -8.67 -28.47 0.40
N GLY A 91 -7.49 -28.27 -0.22
CA GLY A 91 -7.25 -28.58 -1.62
C GLY A 91 -7.73 -27.56 -2.65
N ASP A 92 -8.61 -26.63 -2.29
CA ASP A 92 -9.10 -25.56 -3.18
C ASP A 92 -8.28 -24.28 -3.07
N VAL A 93 -7.66 -24.02 -1.93
CA VAL A 93 -6.69 -22.93 -1.75
C VAL A 93 -5.36 -23.34 -2.31
N SER A 94 -4.96 -22.75 -3.41
CA SER A 94 -3.66 -23.03 -4.02
C SER A 94 -2.53 -22.22 -3.39
N LYS A 95 -2.82 -21.00 -2.89
CA LYS A 95 -1.81 -20.11 -2.32
C LYS A 95 -2.41 -19.08 -1.36
N VAL A 96 -1.77 -18.88 -0.20
CA VAL A 96 -2.03 -17.75 0.71
C VAL A 96 -0.74 -16.94 0.86
N ILE A 97 -0.77 -15.71 0.38
CA ILE A 97 0.38 -14.80 0.31
C ILE A 97 0.20 -13.72 1.37
N LEU A 98 1.25 -13.41 2.12
CA LEU A 98 1.26 -12.27 3.04
C LEU A 98 2.28 -11.24 2.57
N GLY A 99 1.83 -9.99 2.45
CA GLY A 99 2.67 -8.83 2.18
C GLY A 99 2.42 -7.69 3.15
N GLY A 100 2.92 -6.51 2.79
CA GLY A 100 2.67 -5.27 3.53
C GLY A 100 3.79 -4.86 4.47
N PRO A 101 3.58 -3.74 5.21
CA PRO A 101 4.64 -3.09 5.99
C PRO A 101 5.25 -3.98 7.07
N HIS A 102 4.45 -4.82 7.76
CA HIS A 102 4.99 -5.67 8.82
C HIS A 102 6.03 -6.67 8.28
N VAL A 103 5.67 -7.42 7.24
CA VAL A 103 6.56 -8.43 6.65
C VAL A 103 7.85 -7.80 6.14
N THR A 104 7.74 -6.66 5.45
CA THR A 104 8.89 -5.90 4.93
C THR A 104 9.84 -5.48 6.03
N LEU A 105 9.33 -4.84 7.09
CA LEU A 105 10.16 -4.33 8.19
C LEU A 105 10.78 -5.45 9.01
N MET A 106 10.03 -6.53 9.28
CA MET A 106 10.54 -7.67 10.05
C MET A 106 11.58 -8.44 9.24
N HIS A 107 11.38 -8.65 7.94
CA HIS A 107 12.39 -9.30 7.09
C HIS A 107 13.70 -8.48 7.02
N THR A 108 13.60 -7.15 6.85
CA THR A 108 14.75 -6.26 6.88
C THR A 108 15.48 -6.30 8.23
N ALA A 109 14.73 -6.33 9.33
CA ALA A 109 15.32 -6.48 10.68
C ALA A 109 15.99 -7.84 10.86
N ALA A 110 15.38 -8.92 10.40
CA ALA A 110 15.96 -10.28 10.46
C ALA A 110 17.27 -10.40 9.67
N LYS A 111 17.35 -9.81 8.47
CA LYS A 111 18.61 -9.74 7.70
C LYS A 111 19.72 -9.02 8.49
N ARG A 112 19.38 -7.94 9.21
CA ARG A 112 20.34 -7.20 10.04
C ARG A 112 20.76 -7.96 11.29
N GLU A 113 19.83 -8.69 11.94
CA GLU A 113 20.15 -9.59 13.05
C GLU A 113 21.17 -10.65 12.61
N ALA A 114 20.93 -11.29 11.46
CA ALA A 114 21.84 -12.29 10.89
C ALA A 114 23.22 -11.70 10.55
N ALA A 115 23.27 -10.52 9.91
CA ALA A 115 24.52 -9.89 9.50
C ALA A 115 25.42 -9.45 10.69
N LYS A 116 24.82 -9.18 11.86
CA LYS A 116 25.56 -8.69 13.04
C LYS A 116 25.99 -9.81 13.98
N ASN A 117 25.69 -11.09 13.71
CA ASN A 117 25.87 -12.20 14.63
C ASN A 117 25.40 -11.86 16.07
N PHE A 118 24.23 -11.21 16.15
CA PHE A 118 23.76 -10.63 17.40
C PHE A 118 23.39 -11.74 18.40
N VAL A 119 24.20 -11.90 19.44
CA VAL A 119 24.00 -12.87 20.53
C VAL A 119 22.86 -12.44 21.47
N GLY A 120 21.91 -11.65 21.02
CA GLY A 120 20.85 -11.09 21.85
C GLY A 120 19.46 -11.65 21.47
N SER A 121 18.62 -10.86 20.89
CA SER A 121 17.27 -11.30 20.53
C SER A 121 17.14 -11.50 19.01
N ASN A 122 16.91 -12.73 18.57
CA ASN A 122 16.53 -13.03 17.19
C ASN A 122 15.01 -12.86 17.00
N ARG A 123 14.44 -11.77 17.51
CA ARG A 123 12.98 -11.55 17.49
C ARG A 123 12.43 -11.46 16.09
N ALA A 124 13.08 -10.66 15.25
CA ALA A 124 12.64 -10.47 13.87
C ALA A 124 12.78 -11.76 13.07
N HIS A 125 13.88 -12.50 13.24
CA HIS A 125 14.05 -13.80 12.62
C HIS A 125 12.95 -14.79 13.05
N LYS A 126 12.67 -14.89 14.36
CA LYS A 126 11.62 -15.78 14.88
C LYS A 126 10.24 -15.40 14.36
N ASP A 127 9.94 -14.12 14.22
CA ASP A 127 8.67 -13.64 13.68
C ASP A 127 8.51 -14.06 12.22
N VAL A 128 9.52 -13.83 11.38
CA VAL A 128 9.50 -14.27 9.97
C VAL A 128 9.35 -15.79 9.86
N GLU A 129 10.07 -16.59 10.65
CA GLU A 129 9.94 -18.05 10.66
C GLU A 129 8.56 -18.52 11.13
N CYS A 130 7.96 -17.82 12.09
CA CYS A 130 6.59 -18.07 12.52
C CYS A 130 5.58 -17.81 11.38
N LEU A 131 5.70 -16.68 10.69
CA LEU A 131 4.81 -16.33 9.57
C LEU A 131 4.89 -17.34 8.42
N LYS A 132 6.08 -17.90 8.12
CA LYS A 132 6.25 -18.95 7.10
C LYS A 132 5.45 -20.23 7.38
N GLN A 133 5.01 -20.46 8.62
CA GLN A 133 4.17 -21.61 8.97
C GLN A 133 2.71 -21.41 8.54
N TYR A 134 2.25 -20.17 8.51
CA TYR A 134 0.86 -19.83 8.19
C TYR A 134 0.65 -19.45 6.73
N PHE A 135 1.67 -18.89 6.09
CA PHE A 135 1.60 -18.39 4.71
C PHE A 135 2.49 -19.20 3.77
N ASP A 136 2.05 -19.31 2.53
CA ASP A 136 2.82 -20.03 1.52
C ASP A 136 3.97 -19.19 1.00
N VAL A 137 3.74 -17.88 0.84
CA VAL A 137 4.75 -16.90 0.40
C VAL A 137 4.65 -15.63 1.23
N LEU A 138 5.78 -15.08 1.63
CA LEU A 138 5.93 -13.75 2.21
C LEU A 138 6.53 -12.81 1.16
N VAL A 139 5.87 -11.69 0.87
CA VAL A 139 6.37 -10.67 -0.06
C VAL A 139 6.84 -9.45 0.73
N CYS A 140 8.12 -9.11 0.62
CA CYS A 140 8.77 -8.01 1.31
C CYS A 140 9.12 -6.90 0.32
N GLY A 141 8.73 -5.66 0.58
CA GLY A 141 8.98 -4.52 -0.32
C GLY A 141 7.87 -4.28 -1.33
N ASP A 142 8.24 -3.94 -2.56
CA ASP A 142 7.31 -3.63 -3.64
C ASP A 142 6.51 -4.90 -4.05
N GLY A 143 5.19 -4.84 -3.91
CA GLY A 143 4.32 -5.96 -4.23
C GLY A 143 3.86 -6.03 -5.68
N GLU A 144 3.94 -4.92 -6.42
CA GLU A 144 3.32 -4.74 -7.72
C GLU A 144 3.91 -5.64 -8.82
N LEU A 145 5.20 -5.94 -8.75
CA LEU A 145 5.85 -6.94 -9.63
C LEU A 145 5.94 -8.31 -8.95
N ALA A 146 6.25 -8.32 -7.66
CA ALA A 146 6.46 -9.54 -6.90
C ALA A 146 5.21 -10.44 -6.83
N ILE A 147 4.02 -9.89 -6.95
CA ILE A 147 2.76 -10.65 -6.87
C ILE A 147 2.66 -11.71 -7.96
N PHE A 148 3.15 -11.46 -9.18
CA PHE A 148 3.05 -12.39 -10.29
C PHE A 148 3.83 -13.69 -10.03
N ASP A 149 5.02 -13.57 -9.45
CA ASP A 149 5.80 -14.73 -9.03
C ASP A 149 5.25 -15.35 -7.73
N ALA A 150 4.78 -14.53 -6.78
CA ALA A 150 4.19 -15.02 -5.54
C ALA A 150 3.02 -15.98 -5.77
N ILE A 151 2.29 -15.81 -6.86
CA ILE A 151 1.17 -16.67 -7.25
C ILE A 151 1.65 -18.08 -7.63
N THR A 152 2.82 -18.21 -8.23
CA THR A 152 3.30 -19.46 -8.85
C THR A 152 4.48 -20.11 -8.13
N THR A 153 5.33 -19.33 -7.46
CA THR A 153 6.56 -19.81 -6.83
C THR A 153 6.31 -20.76 -5.66
N ASN A 154 7.28 -21.63 -5.39
CA ASN A 154 7.35 -22.43 -4.15
C ASN A 154 8.30 -21.81 -3.11
N GLU A 155 8.96 -20.70 -3.42
CA GLU A 155 9.80 -19.98 -2.50
C GLU A 155 8.97 -19.37 -1.36
N LYS A 156 9.49 -19.47 -0.14
CA LYS A 156 8.80 -18.95 1.06
C LYS A 156 8.87 -17.43 1.20
N VAL A 157 9.83 -16.79 0.54
CA VAL A 157 10.04 -15.34 0.64
C VAL A 157 10.45 -14.78 -0.71
N ILE A 158 9.76 -13.74 -1.14
CA ILE A 158 10.19 -12.87 -2.24
C ILE A 158 10.68 -11.56 -1.64
N ASP A 159 11.94 -11.23 -1.82
CA ASP A 159 12.58 -10.04 -1.26
C ASP A 159 12.67 -8.91 -2.32
N ALA A 160 11.56 -8.19 -2.49
CA ALA A 160 11.50 -6.98 -3.29
C ALA A 160 12.02 -5.72 -2.55
N ASP A 161 12.42 -5.83 -1.27
CA ASP A 161 13.14 -4.76 -0.55
C ASP A 161 14.64 -4.72 -0.86
N ASN A 162 15.14 -5.67 -1.63
CA ASN A 162 16.52 -5.72 -2.06
C ASN A 162 16.67 -4.96 -3.39
N THR A 163 17.51 -3.90 -3.42
CA THR A 163 17.75 -3.09 -4.62
C THR A 163 18.35 -3.84 -5.81
N LYS A 164 18.84 -5.07 -5.61
CA LYS A 164 19.35 -5.96 -6.65
C LYS A 164 18.31 -6.97 -7.14
N SER A 165 17.14 -6.99 -6.51
CA SER A 165 16.03 -7.86 -6.91
C SER A 165 15.38 -7.32 -8.18
N GLU A 166 14.97 -8.20 -9.08
CA GLU A 166 14.17 -7.88 -10.26
C GLU A 166 12.78 -7.33 -9.89
N TYR A 167 12.31 -7.62 -8.68
CA TYR A 167 11.03 -7.13 -8.15
C TYR A 167 11.11 -5.75 -7.51
N PHE A 168 12.34 -5.20 -7.33
CA PHE A 168 12.51 -3.85 -6.81
C PHE A 168 12.15 -2.83 -7.89
N LEU A 169 11.05 -2.09 -7.69
CA LEU A 169 10.58 -1.12 -8.68
C LEU A 169 11.62 -0.03 -8.95
N SER A 170 12.03 0.10 -10.20
CA SER A 170 12.79 1.25 -10.67
C SER A 170 11.91 2.52 -10.68
N HIS A 171 12.54 3.68 -10.87
CA HIS A 171 11.80 4.93 -11.05
C HIS A 171 10.87 4.85 -12.28
N GLU A 172 11.38 4.32 -13.39
CA GLU A 172 10.66 4.18 -14.66
C GLU A 172 9.46 3.22 -14.51
N GLN A 173 9.66 2.07 -13.86
CA GLN A 173 8.58 1.11 -13.60
C GLN A 173 7.50 1.72 -12.70
N PHE A 174 7.89 2.43 -11.63
CA PHE A 174 6.93 3.09 -10.73
C PHE A 174 6.12 4.17 -11.44
N SER A 175 6.74 4.91 -12.37
CA SER A 175 6.09 6.02 -13.09
C SER A 175 4.96 5.59 -14.02
N VAL A 176 5.00 4.33 -14.49
CA VAL A 176 4.02 3.76 -15.44
C VAL A 176 3.03 2.80 -14.78
N LEU A 177 3.10 2.62 -13.47
CA LEU A 177 2.10 1.82 -12.76
C LEU A 177 0.71 2.44 -12.86
N PRO A 178 -0.33 1.61 -12.99
CA PRO A 178 -1.70 2.10 -12.99
C PRO A 178 -2.06 2.76 -11.66
N PRO A 179 -3.02 3.70 -11.66
CA PRO A 179 -3.57 4.23 -10.42
C PRO A 179 -4.21 3.12 -9.57
N PRO A 180 -4.30 3.29 -8.23
CA PRO A 180 -4.90 2.28 -7.36
C PRO A 180 -6.33 1.90 -7.79
N ALA A 181 -6.66 0.61 -7.77
CA ALA A 181 -7.96 0.07 -8.16
C ALA A 181 -9.07 0.36 -7.12
N ARG A 182 -9.38 1.64 -6.91
CA ARG A 182 -10.35 2.09 -5.88
C ARG A 182 -11.78 1.62 -6.14
N HIS A 183 -12.11 1.25 -7.37
CA HIS A 183 -13.41 0.68 -7.74
C HIS A 183 -13.70 -0.68 -7.08
N LEU A 184 -12.67 -1.34 -6.54
CA LEU A 184 -12.82 -2.63 -5.84
C LEU A 184 -13.22 -2.50 -4.37
N VAL A 185 -13.27 -1.27 -3.82
CA VAL A 185 -13.68 -1.00 -2.43
C VAL A 185 -14.77 0.06 -2.39
N ASP A 186 -15.58 0.02 -1.33
CA ASP A 186 -16.56 1.08 -1.09
C ASP A 186 -15.86 2.35 -0.58
N MET A 187 -15.51 3.25 -1.50
CA MET A 187 -14.86 4.51 -1.19
C MET A 187 -15.73 5.44 -0.32
N SER A 188 -17.05 5.29 -0.34
CA SER A 188 -17.97 6.11 0.47
C SER A 188 -17.91 5.77 1.96
N SER A 189 -17.41 4.60 2.30
CA SER A 189 -17.21 4.16 3.69
C SER A 189 -16.00 4.81 4.39
N TYR A 190 -15.07 5.40 3.62
CA TYR A 190 -13.90 6.09 4.13
C TYR A 190 -14.18 7.55 4.47
N LYS A 191 -13.80 8.00 5.66
CA LYS A 191 -14.29 9.25 6.26
C LYS A 191 -13.24 10.33 6.47
N TYR A 192 -12.07 10.19 5.84
CA TYR A 192 -11.04 11.23 5.95
C TYR A 192 -11.54 12.55 5.40
N SER A 193 -11.23 13.64 6.07
CA SER A 193 -11.56 14.99 5.64
C SER A 193 -10.44 15.98 5.94
N ILE A 194 -10.36 17.02 5.14
CA ILE A 194 -9.48 18.17 5.33
C ILE A 194 -10.40 19.38 5.54
N GLU A 195 -10.35 19.99 6.74
CA GLU A 195 -11.20 21.15 7.09
C GLU A 195 -12.70 20.90 6.83
N GLY A 196 -13.17 19.68 7.11
CA GLY A 196 -14.56 19.29 6.87
C GLY A 196 -14.90 18.90 5.43
N VAL A 197 -13.97 19.02 4.49
CA VAL A 197 -14.14 18.58 3.10
C VAL A 197 -13.69 17.12 2.97
N PRO A 198 -14.55 16.19 2.48
CA PRO A 198 -14.16 14.81 2.25
C PRO A 198 -12.91 14.72 1.36
N ALA A 199 -11.97 13.87 1.75
CA ALA A 199 -10.67 13.81 1.11
C ALA A 199 -10.22 12.39 0.82
N LEU A 200 -9.50 12.22 -0.30
CA LEU A 200 -8.88 10.97 -0.72
C LEU A 200 -7.36 11.10 -0.75
N SER A 201 -6.69 9.96 -0.53
CA SER A 201 -5.23 9.93 -0.57
C SER A 201 -4.72 9.70 -1.99
N VAL A 202 -3.64 10.39 -2.34
CA VAL A 202 -2.88 10.25 -3.59
C VAL A 202 -1.41 10.08 -3.22
N ILE A 203 -0.65 9.35 -4.02
CA ILE A 203 0.80 9.20 -3.88
C ILE A 203 1.46 9.72 -5.14
N ALA A 204 2.23 10.80 -5.03
CA ALA A 204 3.07 11.33 -6.09
C ALA A 204 4.50 10.78 -6.03
N GLN A 205 4.97 10.40 -4.83
CA GLN A 205 6.30 9.91 -4.59
C GLN A 205 6.30 8.81 -3.52
N LEU A 206 7.12 7.79 -3.71
CA LEU A 206 7.49 6.83 -2.68
C LEU A 206 8.93 7.05 -2.22
N GLY A 207 9.16 6.77 -0.93
CA GLY A 207 10.47 6.75 -0.33
C GLY A 207 10.94 8.09 0.20
N CYS A 208 11.67 8.01 1.31
CA CYS A 208 12.26 9.14 2.02
C CYS A 208 13.76 8.92 2.17
N PRO A 209 14.66 9.83 1.72
CA PRO A 209 16.10 9.60 1.73
C PRO A 209 16.75 9.81 3.09
N PHE A 210 15.98 10.20 4.12
CA PHE A 210 16.51 10.60 5.43
C PHE A 210 16.61 9.42 6.41
N HIS A 211 17.52 9.56 7.41
CA HIS A 211 17.83 8.53 8.40
C HIS A 211 17.35 8.90 9.81
N CYS A 212 16.13 9.43 9.93
CA CYS A 212 15.55 9.81 11.21
C CYS A 212 15.62 8.64 12.20
N THR A 213 16.11 8.86 13.41
CA THR A 213 16.43 7.80 14.37
C THR A 213 15.20 7.03 14.85
N PHE A 214 14.04 7.65 14.88
CA PHE A 214 12.76 7.06 15.26
C PHE A 214 12.05 6.31 14.11
N CYS A 215 12.48 6.54 12.85
CA CYS A 215 11.79 5.96 11.69
C CYS A 215 12.06 4.46 11.55
N SER A 216 11.00 3.65 11.51
CA SER A 216 11.09 2.21 11.30
C SER A 216 11.62 1.86 9.90
N GLY A 217 11.27 2.65 8.89
CA GLY A 217 11.66 2.46 7.49
C GLY A 217 13.10 2.81 7.16
N ARG A 218 13.85 3.46 8.08
CA ARG A 218 15.22 3.97 7.83
C ARG A 218 16.24 2.93 7.35
N ASN A 219 15.95 1.65 7.52
CA ASN A 219 16.83 0.55 7.14
C ASN A 219 16.31 -0.29 5.98
N SER A 220 15.13 0.01 5.48
CA SER A 220 14.52 -0.66 4.34
C SER A 220 14.90 0.06 3.05
N PRO A 221 15.63 -0.57 2.12
CA PRO A 221 16.02 0.05 0.86
C PRO A 221 14.84 0.57 0.05
N PHE A 222 13.75 -0.16 0.02
CA PHE A 222 12.54 0.20 -0.70
C PHE A 222 11.90 1.49 -0.15
N LEU A 223 11.87 1.68 1.18
CA LEU A 223 11.37 2.90 1.82
C LEU A 223 12.36 4.09 1.75
N ARG A 224 13.59 3.83 1.32
CA ARG A 224 14.66 4.84 1.21
C ARG A 224 14.85 5.36 -0.21
N LYS A 225 14.52 4.57 -1.20
CA LYS A 225 14.69 4.92 -2.60
C LYS A 225 13.55 5.82 -3.06
N ILE A 226 13.89 7.06 -3.45
CA ILE A 226 12.91 7.98 -4.03
C ILE A 226 12.54 7.50 -5.43
N ARG A 227 11.22 7.38 -5.66
CA ARG A 227 10.59 7.09 -6.95
C ARG A 227 9.40 8.00 -7.10
N THR A 228 9.36 8.78 -8.17
CA THR A 228 8.32 9.78 -8.41
C THR A 228 7.48 9.39 -9.62
N ARG A 229 6.22 9.76 -9.59
CA ARG A 229 5.34 9.76 -10.76
C ARG A 229 5.56 11.05 -11.56
N SER A 230 5.17 11.05 -12.82
CA SER A 230 5.11 12.28 -13.58
C SER A 230 4.01 13.21 -13.04
N THR A 231 4.18 14.51 -13.22
CA THR A 231 3.15 15.49 -12.83
C THR A 231 1.82 15.17 -13.50
N GLU A 232 1.83 14.87 -14.79
CA GLU A 232 0.66 14.55 -15.59
C GLU A 232 -0.12 13.37 -15.00
N SER A 233 0.58 12.26 -14.67
CA SER A 233 -0.05 11.08 -14.07
C SER A 233 -0.73 11.37 -12.73
N VAL A 234 -0.14 12.25 -11.91
CA VAL A 234 -0.74 12.64 -10.62
C VAL A 234 -1.97 13.51 -10.85
N ILE A 235 -1.90 14.48 -11.77
CA ILE A 235 -3.01 15.38 -12.09
C ILE A 235 -4.18 14.61 -12.70
N GLU A 236 -3.91 13.67 -13.62
CA GLU A 236 -4.93 12.78 -14.19
C GLU A 236 -5.63 11.95 -13.11
N GLU A 237 -4.90 11.44 -12.11
CA GLU A 237 -5.51 10.73 -10.99
C GLU A 237 -6.38 11.67 -10.14
N VAL A 238 -5.91 12.86 -9.79
CA VAL A 238 -6.68 13.87 -9.03
C VAL A 238 -7.95 14.24 -9.78
N GLU A 239 -7.85 14.54 -11.08
CA GLU A 239 -9.01 14.85 -11.91
C GLU A 239 -10.02 13.70 -11.97
N SER A 240 -9.52 12.48 -12.17
CA SER A 240 -10.37 11.27 -12.18
C SER A 240 -11.10 11.08 -10.85
N LEU A 241 -10.44 11.29 -9.72
CA LEU A 241 -11.04 11.19 -8.40
C LEU A 241 -12.11 12.28 -8.17
N TYR A 242 -11.84 13.50 -8.62
CA TYR A 242 -12.82 14.58 -8.59
C TYR A 242 -14.06 14.24 -9.43
N LEU A 243 -13.87 13.82 -10.67
CA LEU A 243 -14.97 13.51 -11.58
C LEU A 243 -15.78 12.28 -11.17
N THR A 244 -15.12 11.26 -10.61
CA THR A 244 -15.76 9.98 -10.26
C THR A 244 -16.47 10.04 -8.90
N TYR A 245 -15.82 10.65 -7.90
CA TYR A 245 -16.32 10.63 -6.51
C TYR A 245 -16.76 12.01 -6.01
N GLY A 246 -16.63 13.09 -6.80
CA GLY A 246 -16.92 14.45 -6.37
C GLY A 246 -15.98 14.97 -5.29
N THR A 247 -14.83 14.30 -5.09
CA THR A 247 -13.88 14.61 -4.03
C THR A 247 -13.17 15.93 -4.31
N LYS A 248 -13.14 16.82 -3.31
CA LYS A 248 -12.44 18.11 -3.37
C LYS A 248 -11.27 18.21 -2.39
N GLY A 249 -11.06 17.20 -1.57
CA GLY A 249 -9.92 17.11 -0.65
C GLY A 249 -8.90 16.06 -1.12
N PHE A 250 -7.61 16.39 -1.12
CA PHE A 250 -6.55 15.47 -1.50
C PHE A 250 -5.41 15.50 -0.50
N MET A 251 -5.14 14.31 0.09
CA MET A 251 -4.00 14.09 0.95
C MET A 251 -2.87 13.47 0.13
N PHE A 252 -1.80 14.22 -0.09
CA PHE A 252 -0.56 13.65 -0.64
C PHE A 252 0.11 12.82 0.45
N TYR A 253 0.02 11.49 0.30
CA TYR A 253 0.48 10.52 1.30
C TYR A 253 1.96 10.16 1.10
N ASP A 254 2.69 11.09 0.49
CA ASP A 254 4.14 11.01 0.30
C ASP A 254 4.84 11.14 1.66
N ASP A 255 5.95 10.42 1.86
CA ASP A 255 6.73 10.54 3.11
C ASP A 255 7.22 11.98 3.35
N GLU A 256 7.63 12.66 2.28
CA GLU A 256 8.14 14.04 2.28
C GLU A 256 7.89 14.70 0.93
N LEU A 257 6.77 15.37 0.78
CA LEU A 257 6.32 15.94 -0.51
C LEU A 257 7.34 16.93 -1.12
N ASN A 258 8.01 17.72 -0.30
CA ASN A 258 8.97 18.75 -0.75
C ASN A 258 10.35 18.21 -1.17
N VAL A 259 10.57 16.91 -1.08
CA VAL A 259 11.73 16.24 -1.69
C VAL A 259 11.48 15.91 -3.17
N ASN A 260 10.22 15.89 -3.59
CA ASN A 260 9.85 15.69 -4.97
C ASN A 260 10.28 16.88 -5.83
N LYS A 261 11.14 16.62 -6.81
CA LYS A 261 11.65 17.66 -7.72
C LYS A 261 10.55 18.35 -8.53
N ASN A 262 9.44 17.64 -8.75
CA ASN A 262 8.30 18.11 -9.53
C ASN A 262 7.24 18.82 -8.67
N MET A 263 7.47 18.98 -7.35
CA MET A 263 6.46 19.50 -6.42
C MET A 263 5.88 20.85 -6.89
N VAL A 264 6.74 21.80 -7.26
CA VAL A 264 6.30 23.16 -7.70
C VAL A 264 5.50 23.07 -9.01
N SER A 265 5.96 22.27 -9.97
CA SER A 265 5.21 22.03 -11.21
C SER A 265 3.85 21.40 -10.93
N MET A 266 3.80 20.39 -10.05
CA MET A 266 2.57 19.70 -9.67
C MET A 266 1.58 20.67 -8.99
N MET A 267 2.02 21.54 -8.09
CA MET A 267 1.15 22.56 -7.48
C MET A 267 0.60 23.53 -8.52
N ASN A 268 1.42 23.97 -9.48
CA ASN A 268 0.94 24.83 -10.56
C ASN A 268 -0.11 24.14 -11.43
N GLU A 269 0.08 22.86 -11.77
CA GLU A 269 -0.89 22.09 -12.54
C GLU A 269 -2.19 21.85 -11.75
N LEU A 270 -2.12 21.71 -10.42
CA LEU A 270 -3.32 21.69 -9.57
C LEU A 270 -4.09 23.02 -9.61
N CYS A 271 -3.40 24.17 -9.64
CA CYS A 271 -4.06 25.45 -9.87
C CYS A 271 -4.79 25.48 -11.23
N ASN A 272 -4.12 25.07 -12.31
CA ASN A 272 -4.71 24.98 -13.64
C ASN A 272 -5.94 24.06 -13.66
N LEU A 273 -5.88 22.92 -12.94
CA LEU A 273 -7.00 21.99 -12.83
C LEU A 273 -8.19 22.62 -12.07
N GLN A 274 -7.92 23.35 -11.00
CA GLN A 274 -8.94 24.08 -10.24
C GLN A 274 -9.61 25.14 -11.10
N GLU A 275 -8.85 25.93 -11.83
CA GLU A 275 -9.37 26.93 -12.78
C GLU A 275 -10.22 26.28 -13.88
N LYS A 276 -9.75 25.15 -14.46
CA LYS A 276 -10.47 24.41 -15.51
C LYS A 276 -11.87 23.97 -15.05
N HIS A 277 -12.01 23.55 -13.80
CA HIS A 277 -13.28 23.02 -13.26
C HIS A 277 -14.05 24.03 -12.41
N GLY A 278 -13.53 25.23 -12.17
CA GLY A 278 -14.15 26.22 -11.30
C GLY A 278 -14.34 25.72 -9.86
N VAL A 279 -13.31 25.06 -9.30
CA VAL A 279 -13.37 24.41 -7.98
C VAL A 279 -12.14 24.77 -7.16
N ASP A 280 -12.31 24.85 -5.82
CA ASP A 280 -11.21 24.97 -4.88
C ASP A 280 -10.96 23.63 -4.21
N PHE A 281 -9.75 23.09 -4.34
CA PHE A 281 -9.36 21.88 -3.64
C PHE A 281 -8.85 22.19 -2.23
N ARG A 282 -8.92 21.19 -1.34
CA ARG A 282 -8.26 21.20 -0.04
C ARG A 282 -7.12 20.20 -0.09
N LEU A 283 -5.90 20.72 -0.01
CA LEU A 283 -4.68 19.92 -0.15
C LEU A 283 -4.00 19.77 1.20
N ARG A 284 -3.42 18.61 1.45
CA ARG A 284 -2.59 18.30 2.61
C ARG A 284 -1.44 17.38 2.21
N GLY A 285 -0.28 17.55 2.84
CA GLY A 285 0.88 16.67 2.64
C GLY A 285 1.88 16.85 3.77
N PHE A 286 2.85 15.95 3.84
CA PHE A 286 3.98 16.05 4.77
C PHE A 286 5.16 16.74 4.10
N VAL A 287 5.79 17.66 4.79
CA VAL A 287 6.97 18.39 4.32
C VAL A 287 8.07 18.37 5.39
N LYS A 288 9.32 18.25 4.95
CA LYS A 288 10.47 18.42 5.82
C LYS A 288 10.78 19.91 5.94
N ALA A 289 10.53 20.47 7.11
CA ALA A 289 10.59 21.91 7.34
C ALA A 289 11.94 22.54 6.96
N GLU A 290 13.05 21.88 7.26
CA GLU A 290 14.40 22.38 6.96
C GLU A 290 14.75 22.46 5.46
N LEU A 291 13.94 21.80 4.61
CA LEU A 291 14.10 21.79 3.15
C LEU A 291 13.00 22.60 2.44
N PHE A 292 12.10 23.19 3.21
CA PHE A 292 10.98 23.95 2.66
C PHE A 292 11.46 25.33 2.20
N THR A 293 11.23 25.66 0.93
CA THR A 293 11.68 26.89 0.30
C THR A 293 10.54 27.85 0.08
N ASP A 294 10.84 29.17 -0.02
CA ASP A 294 9.84 30.20 -0.33
C ASP A 294 9.07 29.90 -1.62
N LYS A 295 9.77 29.39 -2.66
CA LYS A 295 9.15 29.00 -3.92
C LYS A 295 8.14 27.84 -3.75
N GLN A 296 8.44 26.89 -2.90
CA GLN A 296 7.52 25.79 -2.57
C GLN A 296 6.33 26.30 -1.74
N ALA A 297 6.59 27.19 -0.78
CA ALA A 297 5.54 27.82 0.03
C ALA A 297 4.56 28.63 -0.84
N GLU A 298 5.07 29.44 -1.77
CA GLU A 298 4.27 30.21 -2.70
C GLU A 298 3.42 29.28 -3.61
N ALA A 299 4.01 28.23 -4.14
CA ALA A 299 3.29 27.28 -4.99
C ALA A 299 2.18 26.55 -4.22
N MET A 300 2.43 26.12 -2.99
CA MET A 300 1.41 25.49 -2.13
C MET A 300 0.30 26.46 -1.71
N TYR A 301 0.65 27.71 -1.46
CA TYR A 301 -0.34 28.73 -1.08
C TYR A 301 -1.32 29.03 -2.20
N ARG A 302 -0.87 28.96 -3.47
CA ARG A 302 -1.72 29.20 -4.63
C ARG A 302 -2.59 27.99 -5.01
N ALA A 303 -2.09 26.77 -4.74
CA ALA A 303 -2.79 25.52 -5.03
C ALA A 303 -3.82 25.18 -3.93
#